data_441b86360a577caa9ade729c469eb319
#
_entry.id   441b86360a577caa9ade729c469eb319
#
_cell.length_a   1.000
_cell.length_b   1.000
_cell.length_c   1.000
_cell.angle_alpha   90.00
_cell.angle_beta   90.00
_cell.angle_gamma   90.00
#
_symmetry.space_group_name_H-M   'P 1'
#
loop_
_entity.id
_entity.type
_entity.pdbx_description
1 polymer ?
#
loop_
_entity_poly.entity_id
_entity_poly.type
_entity_poly.pdbx_seq_one_letter_code
_entity_poly.pdbx_strand_id
1 'polypeptide(L)'
;FEHVKIANAVNKLNLRHVVITSVDRDDLPDGGSNHFKEVVLMTRKKNPNTTIEVLTPDFLRKGESYKTILESNPDVFNHNIETVPRLYVKVRPGARYFASLELLKNAKLNNKKIFTKSGIMVGLGEERDEIIQVMDDLRSADVDFLTIGQYLQPSAKHHPLERYYHPDEFKELEVIAKSKGFLLVSSSPLTSCLLYTS
;
A
#
# COMPACT_ATOMS: atom_id res chain seq x y z
N PHE A 1 -22.77 14.08 -2.41
CA PHE A 1 -21.32 14.22 -2.18
C PHE A 1 -20.78 12.83 -1.83
N GLU A 2 -19.71 12.42 -2.51
CA GLU A 2 -19.14 11.05 -2.43
C GLU A 2 -18.63 10.71 -1.01
N HIS A 3 -17.90 11.62 -0.39
CA HIS A 3 -17.39 11.45 0.99
C HIS A 3 -18.47 11.14 2.03
N VAL A 4 -19.67 11.72 1.87
CA VAL A 4 -20.80 11.42 2.76
C VAL A 4 -21.36 10.02 2.51
N LYS A 5 -21.42 9.58 1.24
CA LYS A 5 -21.91 8.24 0.88
C LYS A 5 -20.98 7.15 1.43
N ILE A 6 -19.66 7.33 1.30
CA ILE A 6 -18.65 6.41 1.84
C ILE A 6 -18.78 6.31 3.37
N ALA A 7 -18.79 7.44 4.07
CA ALA A 7 -18.93 7.48 5.54
C ALA A 7 -20.23 6.83 6.03
N ASN A 8 -21.34 7.00 5.31
CA ASN A 8 -22.61 6.35 5.61
C ASN A 8 -22.56 4.84 5.37
N ALA A 9 -21.90 4.39 4.30
CA ALA A 9 -21.74 2.96 4.01
C ALA A 9 -20.92 2.27 5.11
N VAL A 10 -19.80 2.86 5.53
CA VAL A 10 -18.98 2.37 6.65
C VAL A 10 -19.81 2.23 7.92
N ASN A 11 -20.64 3.24 8.24
CA ASN A 11 -21.51 3.23 9.40
C ASN A 11 -22.60 2.16 9.30
N LYS A 12 -23.30 2.09 8.16
CA LYS A 12 -24.35 1.10 7.94
C LYS A 12 -23.86 -0.33 8.05
N LEU A 13 -22.62 -0.59 7.57
CA LEU A 13 -21.98 -1.90 7.62
C LEU A 13 -21.29 -2.18 8.97
N ASN A 14 -21.27 -1.20 9.88
CA ASN A 14 -20.61 -1.29 11.19
C ASN A 14 -19.18 -1.82 11.12
N LEU A 15 -18.38 -1.29 10.20
CA LEU A 15 -17.01 -1.75 9.95
C LEU A 15 -16.09 -1.33 11.09
N ARG A 16 -15.28 -2.27 11.59
CA ARG A 16 -14.22 -1.99 12.56
C ARG A 16 -12.94 -1.46 11.92
N HIS A 17 -12.73 -1.80 10.67
CA HIS A 17 -11.60 -1.37 9.86
C HIS A 17 -12.06 -1.09 8.45
N VAL A 18 -11.55 -0.02 7.84
CA VAL A 18 -11.84 0.34 6.45
C VAL A 18 -10.55 0.75 5.75
N VAL A 19 -10.38 0.26 4.54
CA VAL A 19 -9.33 0.72 3.62
C VAL A 19 -9.96 1.64 2.59
N ILE A 20 -9.49 2.87 2.56
CA ILE A 20 -9.90 3.90 1.60
C ILE A 20 -8.77 4.01 0.57
N THR A 21 -9.11 3.83 -0.69
CA THR A 21 -8.17 3.95 -1.80
C THR A 21 -8.64 4.94 -2.84
N SER A 22 -7.73 5.48 -3.60
CA SER A 22 -7.97 6.34 -4.75
C SER A 22 -7.18 5.84 -5.94
N VAL A 23 -7.70 6.07 -7.13
CA VAL A 23 -6.94 5.95 -8.36
C VAL A 23 -6.02 7.16 -8.51
N ASP A 24 -4.99 7.03 -9.35
CA ASP A 24 -4.17 8.17 -9.74
C ASP A 24 -5.03 9.24 -10.40
N ARG A 25 -4.93 10.46 -9.90
CA ARG A 25 -5.62 11.64 -10.42
C ARG A 25 -4.59 12.65 -10.93
N ASP A 26 -3.83 12.22 -11.92
CA ASP A 26 -2.83 13.08 -12.58
C ASP A 26 -3.44 14.29 -13.30
N ASP A 27 -4.74 14.21 -13.60
CA ASP A 27 -5.57 15.29 -14.11
C ASP A 27 -5.77 16.44 -13.12
N LEU A 28 -5.64 16.17 -11.80
CA LEU A 28 -5.82 17.19 -10.75
C LEU A 28 -4.47 17.75 -10.28
N PRO A 29 -4.38 19.07 -10.00
CA PRO A 29 -3.15 19.70 -9.50
C PRO A 29 -2.62 19.09 -8.22
N ASP A 30 -3.52 18.65 -7.34
CA ASP A 30 -3.22 18.06 -6.04
C ASP A 30 -3.27 16.50 -6.03
N GLY A 31 -3.42 15.87 -7.21
CA GLY A 31 -3.56 14.42 -7.31
C GLY A 31 -4.80 13.85 -6.62
N GLY A 32 -5.79 14.70 -6.31
CA GLY A 32 -7.00 14.32 -5.58
C GLY A 32 -6.81 14.22 -4.06
N SER A 33 -5.68 14.68 -3.52
CA SER A 33 -5.37 14.55 -2.09
C SER A 33 -6.33 15.28 -1.17
N ASN A 34 -6.88 16.45 -1.57
CA ASN A 34 -7.88 17.18 -0.79
C ASN A 34 -9.19 16.40 -0.69
N HIS A 35 -9.66 15.83 -1.80
CA HIS A 35 -10.86 14.99 -1.78
C HIS A 35 -10.67 13.74 -0.92
N PHE A 36 -9.50 13.12 -1.01
CA PHE A 36 -9.12 11.97 -0.17
C PHE A 36 -9.15 12.33 1.32
N LYS A 37 -8.56 13.47 1.69
CA LYS A 37 -8.59 14.01 3.05
C LYS A 37 -10.03 14.20 3.56
N GLU A 38 -10.92 14.78 2.74
CA GLU A 38 -12.33 14.98 3.11
C GLU A 38 -13.04 13.64 3.36
N VAL A 39 -12.78 12.62 2.53
CA VAL A 39 -13.33 11.26 2.74
C VAL A 39 -12.90 10.69 4.08
N VAL A 40 -11.62 10.79 4.43
CA VAL A 40 -11.09 10.29 5.71
C VAL A 40 -11.71 11.04 6.89
N LEU A 41 -11.73 12.37 6.86
CA LEU A 41 -12.30 13.20 7.92
C LEU A 41 -13.80 12.92 8.14
N MET A 42 -14.57 12.81 7.06
CA MET A 42 -15.99 12.50 7.15
C MET A 42 -16.24 11.08 7.68
N THR A 43 -15.44 10.12 7.23
CA THR A 43 -15.51 8.73 7.72
C THR A 43 -15.21 8.67 9.20
N ARG A 44 -14.14 9.33 9.66
CA ARG A 44 -13.78 9.42 11.09
C ARG A 44 -14.88 10.06 11.92
N LYS A 45 -15.45 11.18 11.45
CA LYS A 45 -16.52 11.90 12.15
C LYS A 45 -17.76 11.02 12.39
N LYS A 46 -18.14 10.22 11.40
CA LYS A 46 -19.32 9.34 11.50
C LYS A 46 -19.04 8.01 12.18
N ASN A 47 -17.78 7.57 12.18
CA ASN A 47 -17.34 6.26 12.65
C ASN A 47 -16.10 6.41 13.55
N PRO A 48 -16.22 6.99 14.75
CA PRO A 48 -15.08 7.36 15.60
C PRO A 48 -14.24 6.14 16.06
N ASN A 49 -14.85 4.96 16.11
CA ASN A 49 -14.21 3.74 16.58
C ASN A 49 -13.67 2.86 15.42
N THR A 50 -13.84 3.29 14.17
CA THR A 50 -13.36 2.57 13.00
C THR A 50 -11.90 2.93 12.71
N THR A 51 -11.04 1.94 12.58
CA THR A 51 -9.66 2.14 12.11
C THR A 51 -9.67 2.45 10.61
N ILE A 52 -8.98 3.50 10.20
CA ILE A 52 -8.92 3.97 8.81
C ILE A 52 -7.52 3.76 8.27
N GLU A 53 -7.39 2.91 7.27
CA GLU A 53 -6.21 2.75 6.43
C GLU A 53 -6.41 3.52 5.13
N VAL A 54 -5.40 4.26 4.70
CA VAL A 54 -5.38 4.92 3.39
C VAL A 54 -4.38 4.21 2.49
N LEU A 55 -4.83 3.74 1.35
CA LEU A 55 -3.96 3.20 0.30
C LEU A 55 -3.75 4.26 -0.76
N THR A 56 -2.53 4.78 -0.83
CA THR A 56 -2.19 5.93 -1.67
C THR A 56 -1.49 5.51 -2.96
N PRO A 57 -1.72 6.24 -4.07
CA PRO A 57 -0.93 6.12 -5.28
C PRO A 57 0.48 6.71 -5.11
N ASP A 58 1.30 6.65 -6.18
CA ASP A 58 2.68 7.16 -6.18
C ASP A 58 2.81 8.69 -6.08
N PHE A 59 1.76 9.46 -6.38
CA PHE A 59 1.80 10.93 -6.47
C PHE A 59 2.95 11.47 -7.32
N LEU A 60 3.29 10.81 -8.40
CA LEU A 60 4.53 10.84 -9.20
C LEU A 60 5.14 12.21 -9.51
N ARG A 61 4.46 13.32 -9.32
CA ARG A 61 4.98 14.67 -9.59
C ARG A 61 4.42 15.73 -8.64
N LYS A 62 3.75 15.29 -7.58
CA LYS A 62 3.00 16.16 -6.66
C LYS A 62 3.48 15.93 -5.23
N GLY A 63 4.78 16.17 -5.02
CA GLY A 63 5.58 15.73 -3.89
C GLY A 63 5.04 16.03 -2.48
N GLU A 64 4.03 16.91 -2.33
CA GLU A 64 3.45 17.27 -1.04
C GLU A 64 2.04 16.70 -0.81
N SER A 65 1.45 16.03 -1.83
CA SER A 65 0.06 15.53 -1.76
C SER A 65 -0.16 14.52 -0.62
N TYR A 66 0.87 13.73 -0.27
CA TYR A 66 0.79 12.81 0.86
C TYR A 66 0.62 13.55 2.20
N LYS A 67 1.20 14.75 2.38
CA LYS A 67 1.06 15.55 3.60
C LYS A 67 -0.39 15.95 3.82
N THR A 68 -1.09 16.35 2.76
CA THR A 68 -2.52 16.69 2.82
C THR A 68 -3.34 15.51 3.33
N ILE A 69 -3.02 14.28 2.91
CA ILE A 69 -3.69 13.07 3.41
C ILE A 69 -3.33 12.83 4.87
N LEU A 70 -2.07 12.98 5.27
CA LEU A 70 -1.63 12.79 6.66
C LEU A 70 -2.30 13.77 7.64
N GLU A 71 -2.66 14.97 7.19
CA GLU A 71 -3.43 15.94 8.00
C GLU A 71 -4.81 15.41 8.42
N SER A 72 -5.36 14.43 7.72
CA SER A 72 -6.62 13.78 8.10
C SER A 72 -6.47 12.73 9.22
N ASN A 73 -5.23 12.48 9.68
CA ASN A 73 -4.89 11.52 10.73
C ASN A 73 -5.43 10.11 10.48
N PRO A 74 -5.11 9.46 9.36
CA PRO A 74 -5.41 8.05 9.19
C PRO A 74 -4.60 7.22 10.21
N ASP A 75 -5.11 6.04 10.56
CA ASP A 75 -4.40 5.14 11.48
C ASP A 75 -3.25 4.41 10.78
N VAL A 76 -3.44 4.08 9.50
CA VAL A 76 -2.43 3.40 8.67
C VAL A 76 -2.28 4.12 7.34
N PHE A 77 -1.03 4.43 6.99
CA PHE A 77 -0.63 4.94 5.67
C PHE A 77 -0.02 3.79 4.87
N ASN A 78 -0.72 3.36 3.83
CA ASN A 78 -0.32 2.25 2.99
C ASN A 78 0.07 2.75 1.59
N HIS A 79 1.23 2.31 1.13
CA HIS A 79 1.69 2.46 -0.25
C HIS A 79 2.43 1.20 -0.67
N ASN A 80 1.90 0.48 -1.65
CA ASN A 80 2.47 -0.78 -2.09
C ASN A 80 3.70 -0.57 -2.96
N ILE A 81 4.79 -1.26 -2.63
CA ILE A 81 5.99 -1.28 -3.46
C ILE A 81 5.85 -2.22 -4.66
N GLU A 82 4.94 -3.17 -4.58
CA GLU A 82 4.44 -4.10 -5.58
C GLU A 82 5.43 -5.17 -6.01
N THR A 83 6.68 -4.85 -6.35
CA THR A 83 7.68 -5.80 -6.84
C THR A 83 9.11 -5.35 -6.52
N VAL A 84 10.09 -6.18 -6.88
CA VAL A 84 11.54 -5.93 -6.68
C VAL A 84 12.08 -4.91 -7.68
N PRO A 85 13.16 -4.18 -7.37
CA PRO A 85 13.70 -3.10 -8.22
C PRO A 85 13.94 -3.50 -9.67
N ARG A 86 14.51 -4.69 -9.91
CA ARG A 86 14.84 -5.20 -11.26
C ARG A 86 13.62 -5.31 -12.16
N LEU A 87 12.43 -5.58 -11.58
CA LEU A 87 11.19 -5.78 -12.33
C LEU A 87 10.37 -4.51 -12.52
N TYR A 88 10.74 -3.38 -11.87
CA TYR A 88 9.94 -2.17 -11.89
C TYR A 88 9.60 -1.67 -13.29
N VAL A 89 10.57 -1.62 -14.19
CA VAL A 89 10.35 -1.13 -15.57
C VAL A 89 9.31 -1.96 -16.32
N LYS A 90 9.24 -3.25 -16.04
CA LYS A 90 8.32 -4.19 -16.72
C LYS A 90 6.94 -4.24 -16.06
N VAL A 91 6.91 -4.20 -14.72
CA VAL A 91 5.68 -4.41 -13.92
C VAL A 91 4.98 -3.10 -13.62
N ARG A 92 5.73 -2.03 -13.39
CA ARG A 92 5.23 -0.69 -13.04
C ARG A 92 5.90 0.39 -13.88
N PRO A 93 5.67 0.42 -15.20
CA PRO A 93 6.25 1.43 -16.08
C PRO A 93 5.86 2.83 -15.60
N GLY A 94 6.86 3.70 -15.41
CA GLY A 94 6.69 5.06 -14.91
C GLY A 94 6.80 5.23 -13.38
N ALA A 95 6.63 4.18 -12.58
CA ALA A 95 6.88 4.22 -11.15
C ALA A 95 8.38 4.08 -10.83
N ARG A 96 8.78 4.53 -9.63
CA ARG A 96 10.17 4.50 -9.18
C ARG A 96 10.27 3.85 -7.81
N TYR A 97 11.01 2.76 -7.70
CA TYR A 97 11.19 1.99 -6.47
C TYR A 97 11.63 2.86 -5.28
N PHE A 98 12.69 3.65 -5.46
CA PHE A 98 13.20 4.50 -4.38
C PHE A 98 12.26 5.65 -4.02
N ALA A 99 11.47 6.15 -4.97
CA ALA A 99 10.46 7.18 -4.66
C ALA A 99 9.33 6.61 -3.78
N SER A 100 8.95 5.36 -3.99
CA SER A 100 7.97 4.66 -3.13
C SER A 100 8.50 4.46 -1.71
N LEU A 101 9.78 4.08 -1.56
CA LEU A 101 10.43 4.00 -0.24
C LEU A 101 10.51 5.36 0.45
N GLU A 102 10.88 6.40 -0.31
CA GLU A 102 10.95 7.76 0.22
C GLU A 102 9.59 8.28 0.67
N LEU A 103 8.52 7.98 -0.07
CA LEU A 103 7.16 8.33 0.30
C LEU A 103 6.78 7.72 1.67
N LEU A 104 7.02 6.42 1.87
CA LEU A 104 6.75 5.73 3.13
C LEU A 104 7.59 6.30 4.28
N LYS A 105 8.88 6.52 4.06
CA LYS A 105 9.78 7.14 5.04
C LYS A 105 9.32 8.54 5.43
N ASN A 106 8.98 9.37 4.47
CA ASN A 106 8.51 10.73 4.70
C ASN A 106 7.17 10.76 5.44
N ALA A 107 6.26 9.83 5.15
CA ALA A 107 5.01 9.69 5.90
C ALA A 107 5.30 9.40 7.39
N LYS A 108 6.21 8.48 7.68
CA LYS A 108 6.63 8.14 9.05
C LYS A 108 7.35 9.30 9.76
N LEU A 109 8.20 10.01 9.05
CA LEU A 109 8.91 11.20 9.60
C LEU A 109 7.94 12.34 9.93
N ASN A 110 6.92 12.55 9.10
CA ASN A 110 5.90 13.57 9.29
C ASN A 110 5.02 13.27 10.52
N ASN A 111 4.66 12.00 10.72
CA ASN A 111 3.88 11.57 11.87
C ASN A 111 4.39 10.22 12.42
N LYS A 112 5.21 10.26 13.45
CA LYS A 112 5.80 9.05 14.08
C LYS A 112 4.77 8.10 14.70
N LYS A 113 3.54 8.55 14.95
CA LYS A 113 2.47 7.74 15.55
C LYS A 113 1.68 6.94 14.52
N ILE A 114 1.74 7.32 13.23
CA ILE A 114 1.04 6.59 12.19
C ILE A 114 1.72 5.26 11.94
N PHE A 115 0.95 4.21 11.70
CA PHE A 115 1.49 2.98 11.15
C PHE A 115 1.67 3.11 9.64
N THR A 116 2.81 2.64 9.15
CA THR A 116 3.08 2.57 7.71
C THR A 116 3.03 1.13 7.24
N LYS A 117 2.48 0.92 6.05
CA LYS A 117 2.27 -0.39 5.47
C LYS A 117 2.69 -0.40 4.01
N SER A 118 3.22 -1.53 3.56
CA SER A 118 3.51 -1.78 2.15
C SER A 118 3.16 -3.22 1.77
N GLY A 119 3.04 -3.46 0.48
CA GLY A 119 2.76 -4.77 -0.08
C GLY A 119 3.68 -5.10 -1.24
N ILE A 120 4.02 -6.39 -1.35
CA ILE A 120 4.74 -6.98 -2.47
C ILE A 120 3.98 -8.17 -3.02
N MET A 121 3.98 -8.30 -4.33
CA MET A 121 3.48 -9.49 -5.01
C MET A 121 4.65 -10.39 -5.42
N VAL A 122 4.43 -11.69 -5.34
CA VAL A 122 5.38 -12.71 -5.77
C VAL A 122 4.82 -13.55 -6.91
N GLY A 123 5.70 -14.10 -7.74
CA GLY A 123 5.32 -14.83 -8.95
C GLY A 123 5.53 -14.06 -10.25
N LEU A 124 6.28 -12.94 -10.19
CA LEU A 124 6.60 -12.06 -11.31
C LEU A 124 8.01 -12.34 -11.91
N GLY A 125 8.74 -13.33 -11.37
CA GLY A 125 10.11 -13.68 -11.77
C GLY A 125 11.19 -13.07 -10.88
N GLU A 126 10.82 -12.62 -9.69
CA GLU A 126 11.75 -12.21 -8.64
C GLU A 126 12.50 -13.39 -8.04
N GLU A 127 13.72 -13.14 -7.59
CA GLU A 127 14.53 -14.08 -6.82
C GLU A 127 14.26 -13.90 -5.31
N ARG A 128 14.46 -14.97 -4.52
CA ARG A 128 14.25 -14.95 -3.07
C ARG A 128 15.04 -13.85 -2.37
N ASP A 129 16.31 -13.69 -2.74
CA ASP A 129 17.19 -12.69 -2.12
C ASP A 129 16.75 -11.26 -2.46
N GLU A 130 16.14 -11.04 -3.62
CA GLU A 130 15.56 -9.75 -3.99
C GLU A 130 14.36 -9.41 -3.08
N ILE A 131 13.50 -10.39 -2.74
CA ILE A 131 12.38 -10.19 -1.80
C ILE A 131 12.91 -9.83 -0.42
N ILE A 132 13.95 -10.54 0.05
CA ILE A 132 14.60 -10.27 1.34
C ILE A 132 15.20 -8.87 1.37
N GLN A 133 15.85 -8.42 0.28
CA GLN A 133 16.36 -7.07 0.16
C GLN A 133 15.24 -6.02 0.21
N VAL A 134 14.11 -6.26 -0.44
CA VAL A 134 12.93 -5.36 -0.34
C VAL A 134 12.44 -5.25 1.09
N MET A 135 12.43 -6.35 1.86
CA MET A 135 12.08 -6.30 3.29
C MET A 135 13.07 -5.41 4.08
N ASP A 136 14.37 -5.50 3.80
CA ASP A 136 15.39 -4.66 4.45
C ASP A 136 15.23 -3.19 4.08
N ASP A 137 14.97 -2.90 2.82
CA ASP A 137 14.72 -1.54 2.34
C ASP A 137 13.48 -0.92 3.00
N LEU A 138 12.39 -1.69 3.09
CA LEU A 138 11.15 -1.27 3.77
C LEU A 138 11.39 -1.02 5.27
N ARG A 139 12.16 -1.88 5.95
CA ARG A 139 12.52 -1.66 7.36
C ARG A 139 13.41 -0.42 7.53
N SER A 140 14.31 -0.15 6.60
CA SER A 140 15.13 1.07 6.58
C SER A 140 14.30 2.35 6.37
N ALA A 141 13.09 2.20 5.80
CA ALA A 141 12.09 3.26 5.67
C ALA A 141 11.09 3.30 6.85
N ASP A 142 11.32 2.55 7.94
CA ASP A 142 10.45 2.42 9.11
C ASP A 142 9.03 1.93 8.80
N VAL A 143 8.88 1.04 7.82
CA VAL A 143 7.59 0.42 7.51
C VAL A 143 7.23 -0.61 8.58
N ASP A 144 6.04 -0.48 9.17
CA ASP A 144 5.58 -1.30 10.29
C ASP A 144 4.92 -2.61 9.85
N PHE A 145 4.12 -2.58 8.78
CA PHE A 145 3.31 -3.70 8.31
C PHE A 145 3.69 -4.10 6.89
N LEU A 146 3.70 -5.42 6.64
CA LEU A 146 4.01 -5.97 5.33
C LEU A 146 2.94 -6.96 4.89
N THR A 147 2.48 -6.85 3.64
CA THR A 147 1.66 -7.86 2.97
C THR A 147 2.45 -8.49 1.82
N ILE A 148 2.35 -9.83 1.71
CA ILE A 148 2.97 -10.61 0.64
C ILE A 148 1.87 -11.47 0.02
N GLY A 149 1.56 -11.27 -1.24
CA GLY A 149 0.50 -11.97 -1.94
C GLY A 149 0.95 -12.57 -3.28
N GLN A 150 0.19 -13.53 -3.79
CA GLN A 150 0.43 -14.11 -5.10
C GLN A 150 0.00 -13.13 -6.19
N TYR A 151 0.87 -12.88 -7.14
CA TYR A 151 0.50 -12.18 -8.37
C TYR A 151 -0.44 -13.04 -9.20
N LEU A 152 -1.54 -12.45 -9.63
CA LEU A 152 -2.46 -13.03 -10.60
C LEU A 152 -2.55 -12.07 -11.78
N GLN A 153 -2.20 -12.54 -12.98
CA GLN A 153 -2.20 -11.70 -14.18
C GLN A 153 -3.61 -11.20 -14.52
N PRO A 154 -3.90 -9.88 -14.42
CA PRO A 154 -5.26 -9.38 -14.62
C PRO A 154 -5.74 -9.47 -16.06
N SER A 155 -4.85 -9.34 -17.03
CA SER A 155 -5.12 -9.50 -18.46
C SER A 155 -3.85 -9.82 -19.24
N ALA A 156 -3.99 -10.25 -20.49
CA ALA A 156 -2.86 -10.56 -21.37
C ALA A 156 -1.91 -9.37 -21.66
N LYS A 157 -2.34 -8.13 -21.34
CA LYS A 157 -1.51 -6.92 -21.48
C LYS A 157 -0.59 -6.68 -20.29
N HIS A 158 -0.85 -7.32 -19.14
CA HIS A 158 -0.04 -7.20 -17.93
C HIS A 158 1.15 -8.17 -17.99
N HIS A 159 2.12 -7.93 -17.09
CA HIS A 159 3.28 -8.82 -16.95
C HIS A 159 2.81 -10.27 -16.79
N PRO A 160 3.42 -11.24 -17.49
CA PRO A 160 3.01 -12.65 -17.38
C PRO A 160 3.25 -13.17 -15.97
N LEU A 161 2.40 -14.09 -15.54
CA LEU A 161 2.64 -14.87 -14.33
C LEU A 161 3.79 -15.85 -14.63
N GLU A 162 4.88 -15.77 -13.87
CA GLU A 162 6.04 -16.64 -14.02
C GLU A 162 5.87 -17.95 -13.25
N ARG A 163 5.35 -17.89 -12.01
CA ARG A 163 5.04 -19.08 -11.21
C ARG A 163 4.05 -18.82 -10.09
N TYR A 164 3.45 -19.89 -9.59
CA TYR A 164 2.75 -19.89 -8.32
C TYR A 164 3.70 -20.29 -7.19
N TYR A 165 3.68 -19.52 -6.11
CA TYR A 165 4.38 -19.87 -4.88
C TYR A 165 3.58 -20.90 -4.10
N HIS A 166 4.28 -21.88 -3.51
CA HIS A 166 3.66 -22.82 -2.59
C HIS A 166 3.27 -22.12 -1.27
N PRO A 167 2.17 -22.51 -0.60
CA PRO A 167 1.80 -21.93 0.69
C PRO A 167 2.91 -21.94 1.75
N ASP A 168 3.77 -22.95 1.75
CA ASP A 168 4.91 -23.03 2.67
C ASP A 168 5.97 -21.95 2.40
N GLU A 169 6.19 -21.54 1.15
CA GLU A 169 7.08 -20.42 0.81
C GLU A 169 6.55 -19.10 1.40
N PHE A 170 5.22 -18.89 1.39
CA PHE A 170 4.60 -17.72 2.06
C PHE A 170 4.84 -17.74 3.56
N LYS A 171 4.75 -18.91 4.23
CA LYS A 171 5.06 -19.05 5.66
C LYS A 171 6.52 -18.74 5.96
N GLU A 172 7.44 -19.21 5.13
CA GLU A 172 8.86 -18.90 5.28
C GLU A 172 9.12 -17.39 5.14
N LEU A 173 8.53 -16.73 4.12
CA LEU A 173 8.64 -15.30 3.94
C LEU A 173 8.04 -14.52 5.13
N GLU A 174 6.93 -15.00 5.70
CA GLU A 174 6.33 -14.43 6.91
C GLU A 174 7.29 -14.47 8.10
N VAL A 175 7.93 -15.63 8.34
CA VAL A 175 8.91 -15.81 9.43
C VAL A 175 10.10 -14.86 9.23
N ILE A 176 10.63 -14.76 8.02
CA ILE A 176 11.74 -13.86 7.69
C ILE A 176 11.33 -12.40 7.95
N ALA A 177 10.17 -11.98 7.44
CA ALA A 177 9.69 -10.62 7.65
C ALA A 177 9.51 -10.28 9.12
N LYS A 178 8.91 -11.18 9.92
CA LYS A 178 8.78 -11.00 11.37
C LYS A 178 10.15 -10.88 12.07
N SER A 179 11.13 -11.68 11.66
CA SER A 179 12.49 -11.59 12.20
C SER A 179 13.19 -10.27 11.91
N LYS A 180 12.80 -9.58 10.83
CA LYS A 180 13.31 -8.25 10.46
C LYS A 180 12.64 -7.10 11.23
N GLY A 181 11.62 -7.39 12.05
CA GLY A 181 10.96 -6.42 12.94
C GLY A 181 9.70 -5.78 12.38
N PHE A 182 9.08 -6.33 11.33
CA PHE A 182 7.72 -5.94 10.98
C PHE A 182 6.75 -6.33 12.10
N LEU A 183 5.90 -5.38 12.51
CA LEU A 183 4.94 -5.59 13.61
C LEU A 183 3.79 -6.51 13.21
N LEU A 184 3.33 -6.40 11.96
CA LEU A 184 2.33 -7.29 11.39
C LEU A 184 2.77 -7.71 9.99
N VAL A 185 2.62 -9.00 9.70
CA VAL A 185 2.89 -9.59 8.39
C VAL A 185 1.69 -10.45 7.99
N SER A 186 1.15 -10.19 6.80
CA SER A 186 0.19 -11.07 6.15
C SER A 186 0.83 -11.63 4.89
N SER A 187 1.08 -12.93 4.87
CA SER A 187 1.75 -13.62 3.78
C SER A 187 1.00 -14.89 3.42
N SER A 188 0.26 -14.85 2.31
CA SER A 188 -0.49 -16.01 1.81
C SER A 188 -0.87 -15.83 0.35
N PRO A 189 -1.22 -16.91 -0.37
CA PRO A 189 -1.69 -16.82 -1.76
C PRO A 189 -2.91 -15.91 -1.93
N LEU A 190 -3.75 -15.78 -0.91
CA LEU A 190 -4.98 -15.00 -0.94
C LEU A 190 -4.84 -13.60 -0.31
N THR A 191 -3.65 -13.23 0.16
CA THR A 191 -3.39 -11.86 0.62
C THR A 191 -3.54 -10.91 -0.56
N SER A 192 -4.46 -9.95 -0.44
CA SER A 192 -4.71 -8.97 -1.48
C SER A 192 -3.58 -7.93 -1.50
N CYS A 193 -2.76 -7.99 -2.54
CA CYS A 193 -1.94 -6.88 -3.00
C CYS A 193 -2.59 -6.42 -4.30
N LEU A 194 -3.45 -5.41 -4.22
CA LEU A 194 -4.20 -4.95 -5.39
C LEU A 194 -3.28 -4.10 -6.28
N LEU A 195 -2.94 -4.62 -7.47
CA LEU A 195 -2.48 -3.78 -8.57
C LEU A 195 -3.71 -3.03 -9.13
N TYR A 196 -3.82 -1.75 -8.81
CA TYR A 196 -4.60 -0.84 -9.62
C TYR A 196 -3.67 -0.27 -10.70
N THR A 197 -3.62 -0.96 -11.84
CA THR A 197 -3.10 -0.35 -13.05
C THR A 197 -4.28 0.27 -13.79
N SER A 198 -4.25 1.57 -13.91
CA SER A 198 -5.09 2.33 -14.85
C SER A 198 -4.86 1.87 -16.28
#